data_5738aab9cd74a032c1d31bf352aaa22d
#
_entry.id   5738aab9cd74a032c1d31bf352aaa22d
#
_cell.length_a   1.000
_cell.length_b   1.000
_cell.length_c   1.000
_cell.angle_alpha   90.00
_cell.angle_beta   90.00
_cell.angle_gamma   90.00
#
_symmetry.space_group_name_H-M   'P 1'
#
loop_
_entity.id
_entity.type
_entity.pdbx_description
1 polymer ?
#
loop_
_entity_poly.entity_id
_entity_poly.type
_entity_poly.pdbx_seq_one_letter_code
_entity_poly.pdbx_strand_id
1 'polypeptide(L)'
;MLFSISHFAITALVSLNLAGALVRFVDLVYFSAQTITTVGYGHVYPKEHLASLIASIESLFGLMLFAIITGVVFGRFSRPKNSLLYSKNILLAPYKDMTALMFRVANTKQYELIENEANVVMTMKNPVTNKREFFNLTLELEKINFLALSWTVVHPIDEKSPLNGLSIADLQERDAEVIILIKGITDTFSQTVFSRGSYKASQFLDKRKFVPVKQDVNQRGRVIISLEDIHVFESA
;
A
#
# COMPACT_ATOMS: atom_id res chain seq x y z
N MET A 1 -11.49 69.97 30.61
CA MET A 1 -10.27 69.27 31.07
C MET A 1 -10.57 68.09 32.01
N LEU A 2 -11.59 68.08 32.82
CA LEU A 2 -11.99 66.98 33.70
C LEU A 2 -12.58 65.76 33.01
N PHE A 3 -13.21 65.89 31.86
CA PHE A 3 -13.80 64.79 31.06
C PHE A 3 -12.77 63.93 30.34
N SER A 4 -11.58 64.45 30.06
CA SER A 4 -10.50 63.72 29.39
C SER A 4 -9.75 62.75 30.31
N ILE A 5 -9.63 63.08 31.60
CA ILE A 5 -8.91 62.26 32.61
C ILE A 5 -9.75 61.04 33.00
N SER A 6 -11.09 61.22 33.11
CA SER A 6 -11.97 60.07 33.44
C SER A 6 -12.03 59.04 32.34
N HIS A 7 -12.03 59.49 31.06
CA HIS A 7 -12.07 58.58 29.93
C HIS A 7 -10.76 57.77 29.77
N PHE A 8 -9.61 58.42 30.02
CA PHE A 8 -8.30 57.76 29.99
C PHE A 8 -8.16 56.76 31.15
N ALA A 9 -8.64 57.11 32.35
CA ALA A 9 -8.62 56.22 33.51
C ALA A 9 -9.53 55.00 33.32
N ILE A 10 -10.73 55.17 32.74
CA ILE A 10 -11.65 54.08 32.46
C ILE A 10 -11.08 53.18 31.35
N THR A 11 -10.50 53.74 30.29
CA THR A 11 -9.88 52.96 29.22
C THR A 11 -8.65 52.17 29.73
N ALA A 12 -7.85 52.78 30.58
CA ALA A 12 -6.70 52.11 31.21
C ALA A 12 -7.13 51.00 32.19
N LEU A 13 -8.19 51.18 32.98
CA LEU A 13 -8.76 50.15 33.86
C LEU A 13 -9.39 49.00 33.11
N VAL A 14 -10.08 49.27 32.03
CA VAL A 14 -10.67 48.26 31.14
C VAL A 14 -9.57 47.47 30.43
N SER A 15 -8.51 48.13 29.94
CA SER A 15 -7.35 47.45 29.32
C SER A 15 -6.56 46.59 30.32
N LEU A 16 -6.40 47.06 31.56
CA LEU A 16 -5.77 46.30 32.66
C LEU A 16 -6.61 45.08 33.05
N ASN A 17 -7.93 45.18 33.08
CA ASN A 17 -8.83 44.05 33.33
C ASN A 17 -8.83 43.06 32.18
N LEU A 18 -8.82 43.52 30.93
CA LEU A 18 -8.66 42.64 29.77
C LEU A 18 -7.30 41.93 29.72
N ALA A 19 -6.22 42.66 30.01
CA ALA A 19 -4.87 42.06 30.07
C ALA A 19 -4.78 41.00 31.18
N GLY A 20 -5.34 41.28 32.37
CA GLY A 20 -5.39 40.30 33.46
C GLY A 20 -6.26 39.08 33.14
N ALA A 21 -7.37 39.26 32.44
CA ALA A 21 -8.21 38.16 32.01
C ALA A 21 -7.50 37.30 30.94
N LEU A 22 -6.79 37.94 30.00
CA LEU A 22 -6.02 37.25 28.98
C LEU A 22 -4.88 36.40 29.59
N VAL A 23 -4.12 36.95 30.56
CA VAL A 23 -3.06 36.20 31.24
C VAL A 23 -3.64 34.98 31.96
N ARG A 24 -4.76 35.12 32.68
CA ARG A 24 -5.43 33.98 33.32
C ARG A 24 -5.89 32.93 32.34
N PHE A 25 -6.40 33.35 31.22
CA PHE A 25 -6.81 32.42 30.14
C PHE A 25 -5.61 31.64 29.60
N VAL A 26 -4.49 32.30 29.35
CA VAL A 26 -3.26 31.65 28.88
C VAL A 26 -2.73 30.66 29.91
N ASP A 27 -2.75 31.00 31.20
CA ASP A 27 -2.33 30.13 32.31
C ASP A 27 -3.21 28.86 32.36
N LEU A 28 -4.54 28.99 32.14
CA LEU A 28 -5.45 27.85 32.08
C LEU A 28 -5.18 26.97 30.87
N VAL A 29 -4.88 27.56 29.72
CA VAL A 29 -4.49 26.79 28.52
C VAL A 29 -3.20 26.02 28.76
N TYR A 30 -2.20 26.63 29.38
CA TYR A 30 -0.95 25.93 29.75
C TYR A 30 -1.21 24.83 30.77
N PHE A 31 -2.06 25.06 31.77
CA PHE A 31 -2.45 24.04 32.73
C PHE A 31 -3.11 22.85 32.05
N SER A 32 -4.09 23.08 31.19
CA SER A 32 -4.78 22.04 30.44
C SER A 32 -3.80 21.28 29.54
N ALA A 33 -2.94 21.98 28.81
CA ALA A 33 -1.92 21.34 27.97
C ALA A 33 -0.97 20.44 28.78
N GLN A 34 -0.52 20.88 29.94
CA GLN A 34 0.35 20.11 30.82
C GLN A 34 -0.35 18.91 31.48
N THR A 35 -1.65 19.06 31.74
CA THR A 35 -2.49 18.01 32.33
C THR A 35 -2.76 16.93 31.32
N ILE A 36 -3.18 17.30 30.11
CA ILE A 36 -3.53 16.34 29.03
C ILE A 36 -2.29 15.60 28.52
N THR A 37 -1.12 16.26 28.49
CA THR A 37 0.17 15.66 28.14
C THR A 37 0.87 14.92 29.27
N THR A 38 0.28 14.91 30.47
CA THR A 38 0.80 14.28 31.69
C THR A 38 2.14 14.88 32.20
N VAL A 39 2.51 16.10 31.78
CA VAL A 39 3.75 16.78 32.22
C VAL A 39 3.61 17.29 33.64
N GLY A 40 2.53 18.04 33.95
CA GLY A 40 2.16 18.47 35.32
C GLY A 40 3.24 19.17 36.11
N TYR A 41 3.76 20.33 35.66
CA TYR A 41 4.80 21.08 36.42
C TYR A 41 4.39 21.48 37.85
N GLY A 42 3.07 21.54 38.14
CA GLY A 42 2.58 21.74 39.52
C GLY A 42 2.52 23.19 40.01
N HIS A 43 2.88 24.19 39.22
CA HIS A 43 2.79 25.59 39.60
C HIS A 43 1.36 26.15 39.48
N VAL A 44 0.52 25.57 38.64
CA VAL A 44 -0.93 25.79 38.55
C VAL A 44 -1.62 24.46 38.82
N TYR A 45 -2.56 24.43 39.77
CA TYR A 45 -3.32 23.25 40.14
C TYR A 45 -4.73 23.62 40.60
N PRO A 46 -5.72 22.72 40.43
CA PRO A 46 -7.07 22.95 40.86
C PRO A 46 -7.18 22.86 42.39
N LYS A 47 -7.81 23.86 43.02
CA LYS A 47 -8.03 23.89 44.44
C LYS A 47 -9.35 23.31 44.90
N GLU A 48 -10.35 23.38 44.02
CA GLU A 48 -11.71 22.94 44.31
C GLU A 48 -11.93 21.49 43.87
N HIS A 49 -12.77 20.75 44.58
CA HIS A 49 -13.05 19.32 44.30
C HIS A 49 -13.56 19.11 42.90
N LEU A 50 -14.50 19.99 42.44
CA LEU A 50 -15.06 19.86 41.09
C LEU A 50 -13.99 20.10 40.02
N ALA A 51 -13.16 21.12 40.18
CA ALA A 51 -12.06 21.40 39.26
C ALA A 51 -11.03 20.27 39.26
N SER A 52 -10.73 19.67 40.41
CA SER A 52 -9.85 18.50 40.52
C SER A 52 -10.44 17.25 39.78
N LEU A 53 -11.75 17.03 39.90
CA LEU A 53 -12.43 15.96 39.21
C LEU A 53 -12.35 16.15 37.68
N ILE A 54 -12.60 17.38 37.20
CA ILE A 54 -12.49 17.70 35.75
C ILE A 54 -11.06 17.48 35.24
N ALA A 55 -10.06 17.97 35.98
CA ALA A 55 -8.65 17.77 35.62
C ALA A 55 -8.25 16.28 35.61
N SER A 56 -8.80 15.47 36.53
CA SER A 56 -8.56 14.02 36.53
C SER A 56 -9.18 13.32 35.31
N ILE A 57 -10.38 13.73 34.94
CA ILE A 57 -11.02 13.23 33.70
C ILE A 57 -10.22 13.66 32.46
N GLU A 58 -9.77 14.92 32.39
CA GLU A 58 -8.93 15.45 31.35
C GLU A 58 -7.63 14.64 31.19
N SER A 59 -6.96 14.34 32.28
CA SER A 59 -5.74 13.52 32.33
C SER A 59 -6.00 12.11 31.76
N LEU A 60 -7.12 11.48 32.14
CA LEU A 60 -7.51 10.18 31.63
C LEU A 60 -7.72 10.21 30.10
N PHE A 61 -8.45 11.22 29.62
CA PHE A 61 -8.62 11.42 28.16
C PHE A 61 -7.30 11.66 27.44
N GLY A 62 -6.39 12.44 28.02
CA GLY A 62 -5.05 12.67 27.49
C GLY A 62 -4.27 11.38 27.31
N LEU A 63 -4.27 10.52 28.34
CA LEU A 63 -3.60 9.22 28.28
C LEU A 63 -4.21 8.30 27.21
N MET A 64 -5.55 8.25 27.13
CA MET A 64 -6.26 7.47 26.11
C MET A 64 -5.94 7.99 24.71
N LEU A 65 -5.94 9.31 24.50
CA LEU A 65 -5.62 9.94 23.21
C LEU A 65 -4.20 9.60 22.76
N PHE A 66 -3.23 9.68 23.68
CA PHE A 66 -1.84 9.32 23.41
C PHE A 66 -1.70 7.85 23.00
N ALA A 67 -2.39 6.95 23.70
CA ALA A 67 -2.40 5.52 23.35
C ALA A 67 -3.00 5.27 21.96
N ILE A 68 -4.12 5.93 21.62
CA ILE A 68 -4.76 5.83 20.32
C ILE A 68 -3.85 6.37 19.21
N ILE A 69 -3.26 7.55 19.39
CA ILE A 69 -2.36 8.15 18.40
C ILE A 69 -1.17 7.22 18.15
N THR A 70 -0.54 6.71 19.22
CA THR A 70 0.59 5.78 19.11
C THR A 70 0.19 4.52 18.35
N GLY A 71 -0.97 3.94 18.67
CA GLY A 71 -1.50 2.75 17.97
C GLY A 71 -1.79 3.00 16.49
N VAL A 72 -2.38 4.16 16.15
CA VAL A 72 -2.67 4.54 14.75
C VAL A 72 -1.37 4.77 13.97
N VAL A 73 -0.41 5.48 14.56
CA VAL A 73 0.91 5.73 13.96
C VAL A 73 1.62 4.39 13.69
N PHE A 74 1.72 3.54 14.71
CA PHE A 74 2.31 2.21 14.58
C PHE A 74 1.60 1.39 13.50
N GLY A 75 0.26 1.31 13.52
CA GLY A 75 -0.52 0.55 12.53
C GLY A 75 -0.34 1.09 11.10
N ARG A 76 -0.09 2.38 10.92
CA ARG A 76 0.18 2.96 9.60
C ARG A 76 1.58 2.61 9.09
N PHE A 77 2.59 2.65 9.94
CA PHE A 77 3.97 2.31 9.57
C PHE A 77 4.17 0.81 9.37
N SER A 78 3.44 -0.02 10.11
CA SER A 78 3.56 -1.48 10.06
C SER A 78 2.86 -2.13 8.84
N ARG A 79 2.09 -1.36 8.04
CA ARG A 79 1.43 -1.94 6.85
C ARG A 79 2.43 -2.20 5.73
N PRO A 80 2.58 -3.45 5.29
CA PRO A 80 3.41 -3.77 4.14
C PRO A 80 2.79 -3.16 2.88
N LYS A 81 3.62 -2.51 2.07
CA LYS A 81 3.19 -1.99 0.76
C LYS A 81 3.40 -3.07 -0.29
N ASN A 82 2.49 -3.13 -1.26
CA ASN A 82 2.69 -3.95 -2.46
C ASN A 82 4.05 -3.64 -3.08
N SER A 83 4.84 -4.68 -3.29
CA SER A 83 6.22 -4.59 -3.77
C SER A 83 6.43 -5.19 -5.15
N LEU A 84 5.37 -5.74 -5.79
CA LEU A 84 5.48 -6.40 -7.08
C LEU A 84 5.15 -5.46 -8.22
N LEU A 85 6.05 -5.43 -9.20
CA LEU A 85 5.87 -4.80 -10.51
C LEU A 85 5.58 -5.90 -11.53
N TYR A 86 4.55 -5.72 -12.34
CA TYR A 86 4.17 -6.64 -13.42
C TYR A 86 4.69 -6.14 -14.77
N SER A 87 5.00 -7.05 -15.69
CA SER A 87 5.31 -6.70 -17.07
C SER A 87 4.15 -5.92 -17.70
N LYS A 88 4.44 -5.02 -18.63
CA LYS A 88 3.41 -4.22 -19.33
C LYS A 88 2.50 -5.08 -20.20
N ASN A 89 3.05 -6.14 -20.76
CA ASN A 89 2.36 -7.05 -21.66
C ASN A 89 2.43 -8.48 -21.13
N ILE A 90 1.45 -9.27 -21.54
CA ILE A 90 1.41 -10.72 -21.40
C ILE A 90 1.70 -11.32 -22.77
N LEU A 91 2.52 -12.36 -22.83
CA LEU A 91 3.03 -12.91 -24.08
C LEU A 91 2.47 -14.32 -24.32
N LEU A 92 2.07 -14.59 -25.55
CA LEU A 92 1.91 -15.94 -26.07
C LEU A 92 3.22 -16.33 -26.76
N ALA A 93 4.01 -17.15 -26.08
CA ALA A 93 5.38 -17.48 -26.47
C ALA A 93 5.54 -18.99 -26.73
N PRO A 94 6.43 -19.41 -27.64
CA PRO A 94 6.86 -20.80 -27.72
C PRO A 94 7.48 -21.24 -26.39
N TYR A 95 7.04 -22.39 -25.90
CA TYR A 95 7.51 -22.94 -24.65
C TYR A 95 7.56 -24.47 -24.72
N LYS A 96 8.79 -25.06 -24.68
CA LYS A 96 8.97 -26.47 -24.96
C LYS A 96 8.36 -26.82 -26.32
N ASP A 97 7.49 -27.82 -26.37
CA ASP A 97 6.82 -28.28 -27.60
C ASP A 97 5.44 -27.65 -27.80
N MET A 98 5.09 -26.61 -27.07
CA MET A 98 3.78 -25.96 -27.08
C MET A 98 3.88 -24.44 -27.00
N THR A 99 2.75 -23.75 -26.99
CA THR A 99 2.65 -22.33 -26.68
C THR A 99 2.33 -22.15 -25.19
N ALA A 100 2.83 -21.11 -24.57
CA ALA A 100 2.46 -20.76 -23.21
C ALA A 100 2.10 -19.28 -23.09
N LEU A 101 1.20 -18.98 -22.17
CA LEU A 101 0.90 -17.64 -21.72
C LEU A 101 1.91 -17.26 -20.63
N MET A 102 2.61 -16.16 -20.81
CA MET A 102 3.68 -15.75 -19.90
C MET A 102 3.57 -14.28 -19.49
N PHE A 103 3.83 -14.00 -18.24
CA PHE A 103 4.07 -12.66 -17.76
C PHE A 103 5.19 -12.66 -16.71
N ARG A 104 5.77 -11.48 -16.46
CA ARG A 104 6.82 -11.32 -15.47
C ARG A 104 6.35 -10.48 -14.30
N VAL A 105 6.86 -10.84 -13.13
CA VAL A 105 6.79 -10.02 -11.93
C VAL A 105 8.18 -9.80 -11.38
N ALA A 106 8.43 -8.61 -10.84
CA ALA A 106 9.67 -8.29 -10.16
C ALA A 106 9.40 -7.71 -8.78
N ASN A 107 10.25 -8.04 -7.83
CA ASN A 107 10.23 -7.40 -6.53
C ASN A 107 10.91 -6.03 -6.61
N THR A 108 10.19 -4.97 -6.26
CA THR A 108 10.70 -3.58 -6.29
C THR A 108 11.37 -3.15 -4.99
N LYS A 109 11.40 -4.03 -3.98
CA LYS A 109 11.92 -3.75 -2.64
C LYS A 109 13.20 -4.53 -2.37
N GLN A 110 13.93 -4.08 -1.34
CA GLN A 110 15.18 -4.72 -0.93
C GLN A 110 14.96 -5.93 -0.02
N TYR A 111 13.75 -6.13 0.51
CA TYR A 111 13.40 -7.33 1.28
C TYR A 111 12.91 -8.43 0.35
N GLU A 112 13.18 -9.65 0.71
CA GLU A 112 12.76 -10.82 -0.05
C GLU A 112 11.29 -11.18 0.26
N LEU A 113 10.63 -11.73 -0.75
CA LEU A 113 9.33 -12.36 -0.57
C LEU A 113 9.53 -13.87 -0.59
N ILE A 114 9.08 -14.52 0.45
CA ILE A 114 9.15 -15.98 0.62
C ILE A 114 7.76 -16.61 0.48
N GLU A 115 7.70 -17.89 0.19
CA GLU A 115 6.46 -18.66 0.02
C GLU A 115 5.48 -17.98 -0.94
N ASN A 116 5.98 -17.57 -2.10
CA ASN A 116 5.15 -16.89 -3.08
C ASN A 116 4.23 -17.89 -3.79
N GLU A 117 2.94 -17.58 -3.83
CA GLU A 117 1.90 -18.35 -4.49
C GLU A 117 1.18 -17.46 -5.50
N ALA A 118 1.09 -17.91 -6.75
CA ALA A 118 0.40 -17.22 -7.83
C ALA A 118 -0.89 -17.95 -8.17
N ASN A 119 -1.99 -17.21 -8.18
CA ASN A 119 -3.30 -17.64 -8.67
C ASN A 119 -3.66 -16.78 -9.88
N VAL A 120 -3.94 -17.41 -11.00
CA VAL A 120 -4.25 -16.74 -12.26
C VAL A 120 -5.60 -17.22 -12.77
N VAL A 121 -6.50 -16.27 -12.98
CA VAL A 121 -7.85 -16.52 -13.49
C VAL A 121 -8.00 -15.79 -14.80
N MET A 122 -8.43 -16.50 -15.82
CA MET A 122 -8.86 -15.91 -17.07
C MET A 122 -10.36 -15.73 -17.06
N THR A 123 -10.82 -14.59 -17.54
CA THR A 123 -12.24 -14.35 -17.76
C THR A 123 -12.48 -13.89 -19.19
N MET A 124 -13.54 -14.39 -19.83
CA MET A 124 -13.94 -14.01 -21.17
C MET A 124 -15.44 -14.21 -21.36
N LYS A 125 -16.02 -13.55 -22.37
CA LYS A 125 -17.42 -13.76 -22.74
C LYS A 125 -17.58 -15.03 -23.56
N ASN A 126 -18.58 -15.82 -23.19
CA ASN A 126 -19.00 -16.95 -24.00
C ASN A 126 -19.64 -16.42 -25.30
N PRO A 127 -19.22 -16.90 -26.49
CA PRO A 127 -19.68 -16.36 -27.77
C PRO A 127 -21.17 -16.63 -28.04
N VAL A 128 -21.76 -17.65 -27.42
CA VAL A 128 -23.17 -18.02 -27.62
C VAL A 128 -24.08 -17.31 -26.62
N THR A 129 -23.72 -17.35 -25.32
CA THR A 129 -24.58 -16.84 -24.24
C THR A 129 -24.29 -15.40 -23.89
N ASN A 130 -23.20 -14.81 -24.37
CA ASN A 130 -22.65 -13.49 -24.05
C ASN A 130 -22.43 -13.28 -22.52
N LYS A 131 -22.44 -14.36 -21.73
CA LYS A 131 -22.15 -14.32 -20.30
C LYS A 131 -20.66 -14.45 -20.06
N ARG A 132 -20.16 -13.78 -19.03
CA ARG A 132 -18.76 -13.86 -18.61
C ARG A 132 -18.50 -15.18 -17.88
N GLU A 133 -17.51 -15.89 -18.33
CA GLU A 133 -17.04 -17.15 -17.75
C GLU A 133 -15.67 -16.93 -17.11
N PHE A 134 -15.33 -17.76 -16.12
CA PHE A 134 -14.10 -17.68 -15.36
C PHE A 134 -13.38 -19.03 -15.39
N PHE A 135 -12.11 -19.01 -15.71
CA PHE A 135 -11.28 -20.21 -15.86
C PHE A 135 -10.03 -20.05 -15.01
N ASN A 136 -9.76 -20.98 -14.09
CA ASN A 136 -8.49 -21.04 -13.40
C ASN A 136 -7.41 -21.55 -14.35
N LEU A 137 -6.33 -20.81 -14.49
CA LEU A 137 -5.20 -21.22 -15.31
C LEU A 137 -4.21 -22.01 -14.47
N THR A 138 -3.95 -23.27 -14.86
CA THR A 138 -2.93 -24.11 -14.25
C THR A 138 -1.55 -23.57 -14.61
N LEU A 139 -0.73 -23.26 -13.65
CA LEU A 139 0.60 -22.74 -13.86
C LEU A 139 1.65 -23.86 -13.82
N GLU A 140 2.77 -23.70 -14.54
CA GLU A 140 3.89 -24.63 -14.44
C GLU A 140 4.45 -24.68 -13.02
N LEU A 141 4.58 -23.51 -12.39
CA LEU A 141 4.93 -23.35 -10.99
C LEU A 141 3.91 -22.41 -10.34
N GLU A 142 3.04 -22.96 -9.51
CA GLU A 142 2.08 -22.17 -8.73
C GLU A 142 2.74 -21.52 -7.51
N LYS A 143 3.83 -22.11 -7.02
CA LYS A 143 4.56 -21.67 -5.83
C LYS A 143 6.06 -21.60 -6.10
N ILE A 144 6.70 -20.57 -5.57
CA ILE A 144 8.14 -20.43 -5.48
C ILE A 144 8.54 -20.05 -4.06
N ASN A 145 9.63 -20.66 -3.55
CA ASN A 145 10.05 -20.41 -2.18
C ASN A 145 10.61 -19.00 -1.98
N PHE A 146 11.29 -18.44 -2.99
CA PHE A 146 11.95 -17.15 -2.90
C PHE A 146 11.69 -16.30 -4.14
N LEU A 147 11.31 -15.05 -3.94
CA LEU A 147 11.21 -14.04 -4.99
C LEU A 147 12.17 -12.88 -4.65
N ALA A 148 13.44 -13.12 -4.88
CA ALA A 148 14.47 -12.12 -4.63
C ALA A 148 14.46 -11.00 -5.71
N LEU A 149 14.37 -11.36 -6.98
CA LEU A 149 14.49 -10.42 -8.11
C LEU A 149 13.26 -10.43 -9.02
N SER A 150 13.12 -11.47 -9.85
CA SER A 150 12.00 -11.59 -10.81
C SER A 150 11.55 -13.04 -10.97
N TRP A 151 10.31 -13.20 -11.37
CA TRP A 151 9.68 -14.48 -11.66
C TRP A 151 8.89 -14.37 -12.96
N THR A 152 9.15 -15.29 -13.90
CA THR A 152 8.31 -15.48 -15.08
C THR A 152 7.26 -16.52 -14.76
N VAL A 153 6.01 -16.12 -14.68
CA VAL A 153 4.87 -17.01 -14.47
C VAL A 153 4.43 -17.55 -15.81
N VAL A 154 4.28 -18.86 -15.89
CA VAL A 154 4.00 -19.58 -17.13
C VAL A 154 2.76 -20.43 -16.96
N HIS A 155 1.78 -20.24 -17.86
CA HIS A 155 0.64 -21.13 -18.06
C HIS A 155 0.83 -21.86 -19.39
N PRO A 156 1.14 -23.17 -19.40
CA PRO A 156 1.21 -23.97 -20.62
C PRO A 156 -0.18 -24.07 -21.27
N ILE A 157 -0.28 -23.83 -22.56
CA ILE A 157 -1.53 -23.96 -23.32
C ILE A 157 -1.62 -25.39 -23.86
N ASP A 158 -2.14 -26.27 -23.02
CA ASP A 158 -2.43 -27.66 -23.34
C ASP A 158 -3.87 -27.84 -23.87
N GLU A 159 -4.28 -29.08 -24.10
CA GLU A 159 -5.64 -29.41 -24.57
C GLU A 159 -6.76 -28.97 -23.60
N LYS A 160 -6.46 -28.81 -22.31
CA LYS A 160 -7.41 -28.40 -21.27
C LYS A 160 -7.42 -26.89 -21.04
N SER A 161 -6.46 -26.19 -21.61
CA SER A 161 -6.38 -24.74 -21.45
C SER A 161 -7.55 -24.03 -22.15
N PRO A 162 -8.20 -23.06 -21.49
CA PRO A 162 -9.24 -22.24 -22.10
C PRO A 162 -8.73 -21.38 -23.26
N LEU A 163 -7.41 -21.28 -23.43
CA LEU A 163 -6.74 -20.56 -24.51
C LEU A 163 -6.48 -21.44 -25.74
N ASN A 164 -6.68 -22.75 -25.63
CA ASN A 164 -6.36 -23.66 -26.71
C ASN A 164 -7.17 -23.36 -27.98
N GLY A 165 -6.48 -23.16 -29.10
CA GLY A 165 -7.09 -22.85 -30.38
C GLY A 165 -7.64 -21.43 -30.54
N LEU A 166 -7.46 -20.54 -29.53
CA LEU A 166 -7.89 -19.13 -29.61
C LEU A 166 -6.76 -18.23 -30.11
N SER A 167 -7.10 -17.36 -31.05
CA SER A 167 -6.23 -16.28 -31.54
C SER A 167 -6.38 -15.03 -30.64
N ILE A 168 -5.44 -14.09 -30.77
CA ILE A 168 -5.57 -12.78 -30.08
C ILE A 168 -6.85 -12.04 -30.52
N ALA A 169 -7.27 -12.17 -31.76
CA ALA A 169 -8.52 -11.57 -32.27
C ALA A 169 -9.74 -12.16 -31.53
N ASP A 170 -9.79 -13.48 -31.35
CA ASP A 170 -10.86 -14.14 -30.59
C ASP A 170 -10.87 -13.67 -29.11
N LEU A 171 -9.70 -13.51 -28.52
CA LEU A 171 -9.57 -13.00 -27.13
C LEU A 171 -10.06 -11.56 -27.01
N GLN A 172 -9.80 -10.73 -27.99
CA GLN A 172 -10.30 -9.34 -28.04
C GLN A 172 -11.81 -9.29 -28.22
N GLU A 173 -12.36 -10.09 -29.15
CA GLU A 173 -13.80 -10.17 -29.39
C GLU A 173 -14.56 -10.65 -28.14
N ARG A 174 -14.00 -11.62 -27.43
CA ARG A 174 -14.57 -12.17 -26.19
C ARG A 174 -14.29 -11.30 -24.95
N ASP A 175 -13.72 -10.11 -25.11
CA ASP A 175 -13.36 -9.20 -23.99
C ASP A 175 -12.59 -9.95 -22.89
N ALA A 176 -11.56 -10.69 -23.30
CA ALA A 176 -10.77 -11.52 -22.41
C ALA A 176 -9.90 -10.66 -21.47
N GLU A 177 -9.82 -11.09 -20.21
CA GLU A 177 -8.97 -10.47 -19.19
C GLU A 177 -8.33 -11.57 -18.34
N VAL A 178 -7.04 -11.43 -18.06
CA VAL A 178 -6.32 -12.26 -17.11
C VAL A 178 -6.18 -11.50 -15.81
N ILE A 179 -6.66 -12.08 -14.72
CA ILE A 179 -6.63 -11.54 -13.36
C ILE A 179 -5.62 -12.35 -12.56
N ILE A 180 -4.72 -11.66 -11.88
CA ILE A 180 -3.60 -12.25 -11.16
C ILE A 180 -3.70 -11.86 -9.69
N LEU A 181 -3.51 -12.83 -8.82
CA LEU A 181 -3.30 -12.65 -7.40
C LEU A 181 -2.02 -13.37 -7.00
N ILE A 182 -1.03 -12.63 -6.52
CA ILE A 182 0.18 -13.21 -5.91
C ILE A 182 0.15 -12.91 -4.43
N LYS A 183 0.32 -13.97 -3.65
CA LYS A 183 0.48 -13.95 -2.20
C LYS A 183 1.93 -14.28 -1.88
N GLY A 184 2.52 -13.58 -0.93
CA GLY A 184 3.86 -13.85 -0.41
C GLY A 184 3.98 -13.41 1.04
N ILE A 185 5.06 -13.79 1.69
CA ILE A 185 5.37 -13.40 3.06
C ILE A 185 6.66 -12.57 3.02
N THR A 186 6.68 -11.43 3.69
CA THR A 186 7.90 -10.61 3.81
C THR A 186 8.85 -11.25 4.84
N ASP A 187 10.12 -11.42 4.50
CA ASP A 187 11.16 -11.97 5.38
C ASP A 187 11.36 -11.13 6.65
N THR A 188 11.29 -9.79 6.50
CA THR A 188 11.61 -8.84 7.58
C THR A 188 10.53 -8.78 8.67
N PHE A 189 9.27 -8.88 8.32
CA PHE A 189 8.14 -8.70 9.27
C PHE A 189 7.24 -9.93 9.39
N SER A 190 7.53 -11.00 8.67
CA SER A 190 6.71 -12.22 8.60
C SER A 190 5.23 -11.93 8.31
N GLN A 191 4.98 -10.88 7.51
CA GLN A 191 3.63 -10.46 7.16
C GLN A 191 3.26 -10.94 5.77
N THR A 192 2.05 -11.48 5.65
CA THR A 192 1.49 -11.85 4.35
C THR A 192 1.13 -10.60 3.56
N VAL A 193 1.62 -10.54 2.32
CA VAL A 193 1.31 -9.49 1.36
C VAL A 193 0.58 -10.07 0.16
N PHE A 194 -0.37 -9.30 -0.36
CA PHE A 194 -1.11 -9.64 -1.57
C PHE A 194 -0.83 -8.60 -2.64
N SER A 195 -0.51 -9.07 -3.85
CA SER A 195 -0.35 -8.24 -5.02
C SER A 195 -1.37 -8.65 -6.07
N ARG A 196 -2.05 -7.68 -6.66
CA ARG A 196 -3.02 -7.90 -7.74
C ARG A 196 -2.52 -7.25 -9.01
N GLY A 197 -2.72 -7.95 -10.13
CA GLY A 197 -2.48 -7.47 -11.47
C GLY A 197 -3.59 -7.94 -12.40
N SER A 198 -3.74 -7.29 -13.55
CA SER A 198 -4.58 -7.80 -14.62
C SER A 198 -4.05 -7.39 -15.98
N TYR A 199 -4.38 -8.17 -17.01
CA TYR A 199 -4.10 -7.88 -18.41
C TYR A 199 -5.38 -8.02 -19.22
N LYS A 200 -5.73 -6.96 -19.92
CA LYS A 200 -6.81 -7.00 -20.93
C LYS A 200 -6.31 -7.59 -22.25
N ALA A 201 -7.21 -8.06 -23.07
CA ALA A 201 -6.88 -8.64 -24.38
C ALA A 201 -5.99 -7.74 -25.27
N SER A 202 -6.07 -6.41 -25.13
CA SER A 202 -5.21 -5.46 -25.83
C SER A 202 -3.72 -5.50 -25.42
N GLN A 203 -3.40 -6.13 -24.30
CA GLN A 203 -2.04 -6.26 -23.78
C GLN A 203 -1.42 -7.64 -24.11
N PHE A 204 -2.14 -8.49 -24.83
CA PHE A 204 -1.64 -9.78 -25.29
C PHE A 204 -0.81 -9.59 -26.55
N LEU A 205 0.37 -10.17 -26.57
CA LEU A 205 1.26 -10.18 -27.75
C LEU A 205 1.58 -11.62 -28.12
N ASP A 206 1.38 -11.95 -29.40
CA ASP A 206 1.69 -13.27 -29.97
C ASP A 206 3.10 -13.32 -30.55
N LYS A 207 3.68 -14.51 -30.56
CA LYS A 207 5.01 -14.81 -31.14
C LYS A 207 6.11 -13.86 -30.61
N ARG A 208 6.03 -13.56 -29.32
CA ARG A 208 7.00 -12.75 -28.62
C ARG A 208 7.56 -13.54 -27.45
N LYS A 209 8.84 -13.33 -27.15
CA LYS A 209 9.55 -13.99 -26.06
C LYS A 209 10.21 -12.93 -25.17
N PHE A 210 10.14 -13.10 -23.87
CA PHE A 210 10.87 -12.24 -22.96
C PHE A 210 12.38 -12.43 -23.08
N VAL A 211 13.11 -11.33 -23.20
CA VAL A 211 14.57 -11.34 -23.13
C VAL A 211 15.01 -11.67 -21.71
N PRO A 212 16.07 -12.48 -21.50
CA PRO A 212 16.61 -12.71 -20.16
C PRO A 212 16.92 -11.39 -19.44
N VAL A 213 16.47 -11.27 -18.19
CA VAL A 213 16.75 -10.09 -17.37
C VAL A 213 18.23 -10.03 -17.06
N LYS A 214 18.90 -8.92 -17.39
CA LYS A 214 20.31 -8.71 -17.07
C LYS A 214 20.48 -8.59 -15.56
N GLN A 215 21.45 -9.28 -15.04
CA GLN A 215 21.82 -9.24 -13.64
C GLN A 215 23.17 -8.52 -13.50
N ASP A 216 23.17 -7.48 -12.70
CA ASP A 216 24.39 -6.73 -12.33
C ASP A 216 24.69 -6.95 -10.86
N VAL A 217 25.94 -6.72 -10.46
CA VAL A 217 26.32 -6.78 -9.05
C VAL A 217 26.66 -5.38 -8.57
N ASN A 218 25.96 -4.94 -7.52
CA ASN A 218 26.21 -3.62 -6.95
C ASN A 218 27.54 -3.59 -6.15
N GLN A 219 27.97 -2.40 -5.73
CA GLN A 219 29.21 -2.19 -4.95
C GLN A 219 29.25 -2.99 -3.62
N ARG A 220 28.10 -3.48 -3.14
CA ARG A 220 27.98 -4.30 -1.92
C ARG A 220 27.94 -5.81 -2.20
N GLY A 221 28.22 -6.24 -3.44
CA GLY A 221 28.18 -7.65 -3.84
C GLY A 221 26.78 -8.25 -3.97
N ARG A 222 25.71 -7.43 -3.98
CA ARG A 222 24.33 -7.92 -4.17
C ARG A 222 23.96 -7.89 -5.65
N VAL A 223 23.30 -8.96 -6.09
CA VAL A 223 22.72 -9.02 -7.44
C VAL A 223 21.55 -8.07 -7.52
N ILE A 224 21.52 -7.25 -8.55
CA ILE A 224 20.46 -6.29 -8.87
C ILE A 224 20.00 -6.50 -10.31
N ILE A 225 18.77 -6.09 -10.60
CA ILE A 225 18.22 -6.06 -11.94
C ILE A 225 17.69 -4.66 -12.25
N SER A 226 17.71 -4.28 -13.53
CA SER A 226 16.93 -3.14 -13.97
C SER A 226 15.45 -3.52 -14.03
N LEU A 227 14.59 -2.77 -13.34
CA LEU A 227 13.14 -3.02 -13.35
C LEU A 227 12.51 -2.81 -14.74
N GLU A 228 13.17 -2.06 -15.61
CA GLU A 228 12.71 -1.87 -16.99
C GLU A 228 12.89 -3.12 -17.85
N ASP A 229 13.88 -3.96 -17.53
CA ASP A 229 14.19 -5.18 -18.30
C ASP A 229 13.06 -6.24 -18.20
N ILE A 230 12.20 -6.16 -17.18
CA ILE A 230 11.06 -7.09 -17.08
C ILE A 230 10.03 -6.90 -18.19
N HIS A 231 10.04 -5.74 -18.85
CA HIS A 231 9.12 -5.39 -19.93
C HIS A 231 9.67 -5.75 -21.32
N VAL A 232 10.96 -6.06 -21.41
CA VAL A 232 11.65 -6.24 -22.70
C VAL A 232 11.34 -7.61 -23.27
N PHE A 233 10.94 -7.64 -24.53
CA PHE A 233 10.67 -8.84 -25.30
C PHE A 233 11.20 -8.69 -26.73
N GLU A 234 11.42 -9.83 -27.38
CA GLU A 234 11.85 -9.94 -28.78
C GLU A 234 10.89 -10.81 -29.59
N SER A 235 11.06 -10.86 -30.89
CA SER A 235 10.33 -11.81 -31.75
C SER A 235 10.78 -13.24 -31.44
N ALA A 236 9.86 -14.16 -31.30
CA ALA A 236 10.11 -15.57 -31.03
C ALA A 236 10.38 -16.33 -32.31
#